data_14868c2668e76a95aa352a2f8b44d8e1
#
_entry.id   14868c2668e76a95aa352a2f8b44d8e1
#
_cell.length_a   1.000
_cell.length_b   1.000
_cell.length_c   1.000
_cell.angle_alpha   90.00
_cell.angle_beta   90.00
_cell.angle_gamma   90.00
#
_symmetry.space_group_name_H-M   'P 1'
#
loop_
_entity.id
_entity.type
_entity.pdbx_description
1 polymer ?
#
loop_
_entity_poly.entity_id
_entity_poly.type
_entity_poly.pdbx_seq_one_letter_code
_entity_poly.pdbx_strand_id
1 'polypeptide(L)'
;MGLYILLAVLAVLVIFICVLLIRAALAAKKAEPIGEKPVYTTEQEDIENGERLMKMIKCQTVSSREIYDDTEFAKLRAAAKELFPLLHERAEIKYFSEDCWVYKIPGRDESRNILLMSHHDVVAATGDWTHEKFGEISDGKIWGRGTVDTKTSLFAELSAVEELLAEDFEPACNLYIASGHNEEIFGDGIHEAVKYFEKQGIEFELAIDEGGGVISAPIDGIDCKCAMIAVHEKGYHRINVRAVQGDSEGLTLSDNPVTRVSKFIAEVSALKLTIKMPAQVREMFTALLPYMNFPLR
;
A
#
# COMPACT_ATOMS: atom_id res chain seq x y z
N MET A 1 -23.38 57.11 9.91
CA MET A 1 -23.19 55.81 10.55
C MET A 1 -22.97 54.70 9.51
N GLY A 2 -23.84 54.54 8.51
CA GLY A 2 -23.69 53.47 7.50
C GLY A 2 -22.39 53.47 6.70
N LEU A 3 -21.88 54.64 6.30
CA LEU A 3 -20.61 54.77 5.57
C LEU A 3 -19.39 54.27 6.41
N TYR A 4 -19.35 54.60 7.70
CA TYR A 4 -18.26 54.15 8.56
C TYR A 4 -18.27 52.62 8.81
N ILE A 5 -19.47 52.03 8.89
CA ILE A 5 -19.62 50.59 9.00
C ILE A 5 -19.14 49.92 7.71
N LEU A 6 -19.51 50.43 6.54
CA LEU A 6 -19.07 49.92 5.24
C LEU A 6 -17.55 50.03 5.09
N LEU A 7 -16.94 51.14 5.45
CA LEU A 7 -15.49 51.32 5.43
C LEU A 7 -14.76 50.38 6.41
N ALA A 8 -15.32 50.18 7.60
CA ALA A 8 -14.76 49.20 8.54
C ALA A 8 -14.80 47.77 8.03
N VAL A 9 -15.90 47.33 7.43
CA VAL A 9 -16.04 46.00 6.82
C VAL A 9 -15.05 45.84 5.67
N LEU A 10 -14.93 46.87 4.81
CA LEU A 10 -13.97 46.83 3.69
C LEU A 10 -12.53 46.74 4.19
N ALA A 11 -12.18 47.52 5.23
CA ALA A 11 -10.83 47.46 5.85
C ALA A 11 -10.53 46.07 6.41
N VAL A 12 -11.47 45.45 7.11
CA VAL A 12 -11.32 44.05 7.62
C VAL A 12 -11.14 43.08 6.47
N LEU A 13 -11.92 43.20 5.39
CA LEU A 13 -11.80 42.35 4.22
C LEU A 13 -10.42 42.49 3.54
N VAL A 14 -9.93 43.70 3.38
CA VAL A 14 -8.61 43.97 2.81
C VAL A 14 -7.50 43.39 3.70
N ILE A 15 -7.57 43.59 5.01
CA ILE A 15 -6.60 42.99 5.94
C ILE A 15 -6.64 41.46 5.84
N PHE A 16 -7.82 40.86 5.80
CA PHE A 16 -7.98 39.43 5.65
C PHE A 16 -7.34 38.91 4.35
N ILE A 17 -7.61 39.57 3.22
CA ILE A 17 -6.99 39.23 1.93
C ILE A 17 -5.47 39.38 1.98
N CYS A 18 -4.95 40.46 2.56
CA CYS A 18 -3.51 40.66 2.73
C CYS A 18 -2.87 39.54 3.57
N VAL A 19 -3.52 39.13 4.66
CA VAL A 19 -3.05 37.99 5.47
C VAL A 19 -3.02 36.69 4.68
N LEU A 20 -4.06 36.41 3.89
CA LEU A 20 -4.10 35.23 3.02
C LEU A 20 -2.97 35.25 1.97
N LEU A 21 -2.75 36.39 1.32
CA LEU A 21 -1.69 36.55 0.33
C LEU A 21 -0.29 36.37 0.93
N ILE A 22 -0.07 36.95 2.12
CA ILE A 22 1.20 36.78 2.84
C ILE A 22 1.41 35.31 3.22
N ARG A 23 0.39 34.64 3.75
CA ARG A 23 0.47 33.21 4.09
C ARG A 23 0.75 32.35 2.85
N ALA A 24 0.07 32.62 1.74
CA ALA A 24 0.31 31.92 0.48
C ALA A 24 1.74 32.14 -0.06
N ALA A 25 2.27 33.38 0.07
CA ALA A 25 3.64 33.69 -0.32
C ALA A 25 4.67 32.98 0.58
N LEU A 26 4.42 32.91 1.89
CA LEU A 26 5.30 32.20 2.83
C LEU A 26 5.25 30.68 2.60
N ALA A 27 4.09 30.15 2.27
CA ALA A 27 3.91 28.73 1.95
C ALA A 27 4.58 28.34 0.61
N ALA A 28 4.93 29.30 -0.26
CA ALA A 28 5.61 29.05 -1.53
C ALA A 28 7.09 28.62 -1.39
N LYS A 29 7.66 28.66 -0.18
CA LYS A 29 9.04 28.25 0.03
C LYS A 29 9.16 26.73 -0.09
N LYS A 30 9.79 26.27 -1.17
CA LYS A 30 10.07 24.85 -1.40
C LYS A 30 11.09 24.34 -0.37
N ALA A 31 10.94 23.08 0.02
CA ALA A 31 11.96 22.42 0.82
C ALA A 31 13.25 22.26 0.01
N GLU A 32 14.38 22.41 0.67
CA GLU A 32 15.66 22.03 0.07
C GLU A 32 15.71 20.51 -0.12
N PRO A 33 16.29 20.03 -1.20
CA PRO A 33 16.49 18.59 -1.40
C PRO A 33 17.28 17.99 -0.23
N ILE A 34 16.78 16.91 0.33
CA ILE A 34 17.45 16.18 1.41
C ILE A 34 18.13 14.97 0.81
N GLY A 35 19.44 14.82 1.09
CA GLY A 35 20.24 13.67 0.66
C GLY A 35 20.97 13.89 -0.66
N GLU A 36 21.70 12.85 -1.05
CA GLU A 36 22.43 12.79 -2.31
C GLU A 36 21.48 12.58 -3.49
N LYS A 37 21.97 12.96 -4.69
CA LYS A 37 21.20 12.65 -5.89
C LYS A 37 21.08 11.13 -6.04
N PRO A 38 19.90 10.58 -6.39
CA PRO A 38 19.77 9.17 -6.59
C PRO A 38 20.72 8.69 -7.70
N VAL A 39 21.39 7.60 -7.46
CA VAL A 39 22.12 6.86 -8.49
C VAL A 39 21.07 6.05 -9.25
N TYR A 40 21.03 6.22 -10.56
CA TYR A 40 20.14 5.44 -11.42
C TYR A 40 20.89 4.24 -11.96
N THR A 41 20.18 3.13 -12.12
CA THR A 41 20.66 1.95 -12.82
C THR A 41 20.97 2.26 -14.29
N THR A 42 21.85 1.47 -14.88
CA THR A 42 22.12 1.53 -16.31
C THR A 42 21.00 0.84 -17.10
N GLU A 43 20.88 1.15 -18.38
CA GLU A 43 19.90 0.46 -19.26
C GLU A 43 20.12 -1.07 -19.26
N GLN A 44 21.37 -1.52 -19.17
CA GLN A 44 21.68 -2.95 -19.12
C GLN A 44 21.18 -3.60 -17.83
N GLU A 45 21.39 -2.97 -16.68
CA GLU A 45 20.87 -3.43 -15.39
C GLU A 45 19.34 -3.44 -15.36
N ASP A 46 18.70 -2.45 -15.97
CA ASP A 46 17.23 -2.41 -16.08
C ASP A 46 16.69 -3.59 -16.90
N ILE A 47 17.36 -3.95 -18.01
CA ILE A 47 17.00 -5.11 -18.83
C ILE A 47 17.17 -6.40 -18.02
N GLU A 48 18.31 -6.59 -17.37
CA GLU A 48 18.61 -7.79 -16.57
C GLU A 48 17.60 -7.95 -15.41
N ASN A 49 17.31 -6.88 -14.68
CA ASN A 49 16.31 -6.89 -13.62
C ASN A 49 14.91 -7.16 -14.18
N GLY A 50 14.60 -6.63 -15.35
CA GLY A 50 13.35 -6.89 -16.04
C GLY A 50 13.17 -8.38 -16.38
N GLU A 51 14.22 -9.02 -16.90
CA GLU A 51 14.21 -10.46 -17.21
C GLU A 51 14.10 -11.33 -15.95
N ARG A 52 14.76 -10.93 -14.86
CA ARG A 52 14.68 -11.61 -13.56
C ARG A 52 13.27 -11.51 -12.98
N LEU A 53 12.69 -10.30 -12.94
CA LEU A 53 11.31 -10.08 -12.50
C LEU A 53 10.33 -10.88 -13.35
N MET A 54 10.54 -10.95 -14.65
CA MET A 54 9.69 -11.70 -15.56
C MET A 54 9.55 -13.17 -15.17
N LYS A 55 10.60 -13.81 -14.63
CA LYS A 55 10.52 -15.19 -14.13
C LYS A 55 9.49 -15.33 -13.01
N MET A 56 9.38 -14.32 -12.13
CA MET A 56 8.40 -14.32 -11.05
C MET A 56 6.99 -14.01 -11.58
N ILE A 57 6.85 -13.07 -12.52
CA ILE A 57 5.55 -12.70 -13.11
C ILE A 57 4.91 -13.88 -13.86
N LYS A 58 5.71 -14.72 -14.50
CA LYS A 58 5.23 -15.91 -15.21
C LYS A 58 4.62 -16.99 -14.31
N CYS A 59 4.91 -16.97 -13.02
CA CYS A 59 4.26 -17.84 -12.05
C CYS A 59 2.84 -17.32 -11.76
N GLN A 60 1.83 -18.08 -12.14
CA GLN A 60 0.41 -17.69 -12.10
C GLN A 60 -0.19 -17.95 -10.71
N THR A 61 0.34 -17.34 -9.68
CA THR A 61 -0.03 -17.54 -8.28
C THR A 61 -1.40 -16.93 -7.95
N VAL A 62 -2.45 -17.37 -8.61
CA VAL A 62 -3.82 -16.91 -8.41
C VAL A 62 -4.35 -17.48 -7.10
N SER A 63 -4.68 -16.61 -6.15
CA SER A 63 -5.28 -17.03 -4.89
C SER A 63 -6.78 -17.33 -5.03
N SER A 64 -7.27 -18.30 -4.26
CA SER A 64 -8.67 -18.71 -4.22
C SER A 64 -9.10 -19.01 -2.80
N ARG A 65 -10.34 -18.64 -2.47
CA ARG A 65 -10.94 -18.97 -1.18
C ARG A 65 -11.40 -20.41 -1.05
N GLU A 66 -11.54 -21.08 -2.20
CA GLU A 66 -12.12 -22.43 -2.25
C GLU A 66 -11.05 -23.51 -2.20
N ILE A 67 -9.97 -23.31 -2.93
CA ILE A 67 -8.92 -24.32 -3.09
C ILE A 67 -7.57 -23.60 -3.15
N TYR A 68 -6.61 -24.06 -2.33
CA TYR A 68 -5.20 -23.73 -2.52
C TYR A 68 -4.57 -24.73 -3.49
N ASP A 69 -4.02 -24.23 -4.60
CA ASP A 69 -3.25 -25.00 -5.56
C ASP A 69 -1.78 -24.62 -5.50
N ASP A 70 -0.94 -25.48 -4.94
CA ASP A 70 0.49 -25.22 -4.75
C ASP A 70 1.29 -25.14 -6.07
N THR A 71 0.73 -25.55 -7.20
CA THR A 71 1.50 -25.75 -8.45
C THR A 71 2.26 -24.50 -8.88
N GLU A 72 1.59 -23.34 -8.94
CA GLU A 72 2.21 -22.10 -9.37
C GLU A 72 3.00 -21.42 -8.23
N PHE A 73 2.58 -21.61 -6.98
CA PHE A 73 3.32 -21.13 -5.82
C PHE A 73 4.67 -21.86 -5.66
N ALA A 74 4.70 -23.18 -5.89
CA ALA A 74 5.94 -23.96 -5.90
C ALA A 74 6.91 -23.49 -6.99
N LYS A 75 6.42 -23.12 -8.18
CA LYS A 75 7.24 -22.52 -9.23
C LYS A 75 7.83 -21.19 -8.79
N LEU A 76 7.04 -20.34 -8.13
CA LEU A 76 7.51 -19.06 -7.62
C LEU A 76 8.58 -19.24 -6.53
N ARG A 77 8.39 -20.17 -5.59
CA ARG A 77 9.42 -20.51 -4.58
C ARG A 77 10.72 -20.96 -5.23
N ALA A 78 10.62 -21.80 -6.26
CA ALA A 78 11.79 -22.26 -7.00
C ALA A 78 12.50 -21.11 -7.74
N ALA A 79 11.74 -20.23 -8.39
CA ALA A 79 12.27 -19.05 -9.06
C ALA A 79 12.94 -18.08 -8.06
N ALA A 80 12.31 -17.82 -6.91
CA ALA A 80 12.90 -16.98 -5.88
C ALA A 80 14.22 -17.56 -5.35
N LYS A 81 14.28 -18.87 -5.13
CA LYS A 81 15.53 -19.54 -4.71
C LYS A 81 16.64 -19.49 -5.77
N GLU A 82 16.27 -19.57 -7.04
CA GLU A 82 17.23 -19.44 -8.16
C GLU A 82 17.76 -18.02 -8.29
N LEU A 83 16.86 -17.02 -8.14
CA LEU A 83 17.18 -15.61 -8.36
C LEU A 83 17.93 -14.97 -7.19
N PHE A 84 17.74 -15.47 -5.97
CA PHE A 84 18.25 -14.90 -4.72
C PHE A 84 18.95 -15.95 -3.85
N PRO A 85 20.04 -16.55 -4.36
CA PRO A 85 20.73 -17.66 -3.68
C PRO A 85 21.38 -17.24 -2.36
N LEU A 86 22.00 -16.05 -2.26
CA LEU A 86 22.65 -15.58 -1.03
C LEU A 86 21.62 -15.34 0.08
N LEU A 87 20.49 -14.75 -0.27
CA LEU A 87 19.40 -14.57 0.67
C LEU A 87 18.91 -15.92 1.21
N HIS A 88 18.72 -16.91 0.34
CA HIS A 88 18.29 -18.25 0.76
C HIS A 88 19.35 -19.03 1.55
N GLU A 89 20.62 -18.70 1.38
CA GLU A 89 21.71 -19.29 2.18
C GLU A 89 21.80 -18.65 3.56
N ARG A 90 21.63 -17.33 3.67
CA ARG A 90 21.91 -16.57 4.90
C ARG A 90 20.69 -16.27 5.77
N ALA A 91 19.49 -16.29 5.20
CA ALA A 91 18.25 -16.03 5.96
C ALA A 91 17.72 -17.27 6.67
N GLU A 92 17.14 -17.07 7.84
CA GLU A 92 16.21 -18.01 8.43
C GLU A 92 14.86 -17.87 7.71
N ILE A 93 14.37 -18.96 7.09
CA ILE A 93 13.11 -18.93 6.33
C ILE A 93 12.06 -19.74 7.10
N LYS A 94 10.90 -19.12 7.31
CA LYS A 94 9.71 -19.78 7.88
C LYS A 94 8.53 -19.63 6.95
N TYR A 95 7.69 -20.65 6.94
CA TYR A 95 6.44 -20.66 6.20
C TYR A 95 5.28 -20.71 7.17
N PHE A 96 4.24 -19.92 6.90
CA PHE A 96 3.02 -19.87 7.70
C PHE A 96 1.81 -20.10 6.79
N SER A 97 0.75 -20.68 7.36
CA SER A 97 -0.38 -21.16 6.57
C SER A 97 0.12 -22.06 5.44
N GLU A 98 -0.43 -21.96 4.24
CA GLU A 98 0.02 -22.78 3.11
C GLU A 98 1.35 -22.27 2.51
N ASP A 99 1.49 -20.93 2.31
CA ASP A 99 2.64 -20.37 1.59
C ASP A 99 2.99 -18.91 1.96
N CYS A 100 2.72 -18.45 3.16
CA CYS A 100 3.21 -17.15 3.60
C CYS A 100 4.69 -17.27 4.00
N TRP A 101 5.56 -16.52 3.33
CA TRP A 101 7.01 -16.56 3.55
C TRP A 101 7.43 -15.51 4.57
N VAL A 102 8.33 -15.89 5.46
CA VAL A 102 9.04 -14.96 6.34
C VAL A 102 10.52 -15.29 6.31
N TYR A 103 11.30 -14.37 5.78
CA TYR A 103 12.75 -14.38 5.84
C TYR A 103 13.19 -13.55 7.03
N LYS A 104 14.19 -14.01 7.77
CA LYS A 104 14.90 -13.24 8.79
C LYS A 104 16.37 -13.22 8.47
N ILE A 105 16.93 -12.05 8.26
CA ILE A 105 18.36 -11.80 8.14
C ILE A 105 18.82 -11.20 9.47
N PRO A 106 19.65 -11.92 10.26
CA PRO A 106 20.14 -11.43 11.54
C PRO A 106 20.98 -10.16 11.35
N GLY A 107 20.80 -9.21 12.25
CA GLY A 107 21.61 -8.01 12.32
C GLY A 107 22.51 -7.99 13.56
N ARG A 108 23.37 -6.98 13.66
CA ARG A 108 24.30 -6.81 14.80
C ARG A 108 23.58 -6.56 16.12
N ASP A 109 22.44 -5.89 16.08
CA ASP A 109 21.57 -5.67 17.23
C ASP A 109 20.28 -6.47 17.04
N GLU A 110 20.25 -7.67 17.62
CA GLU A 110 19.12 -8.59 17.50
C GLU A 110 17.88 -8.15 18.29
N SER A 111 17.99 -7.11 19.12
CA SER A 111 16.84 -6.57 19.86
C SER A 111 15.97 -5.64 19.02
N ARG A 112 16.47 -5.18 17.87
CA ARG A 112 15.81 -4.26 16.96
C ARG A 112 15.42 -4.96 15.68
N ASN A 113 14.24 -4.66 15.16
CA ASN A 113 13.70 -5.34 13.99
C ASN A 113 13.06 -4.34 13.02
N ILE A 114 13.26 -4.56 11.73
CA ILE A 114 12.58 -3.89 10.62
C ILE A 114 11.88 -4.95 9.78
N LEU A 115 10.69 -4.62 9.29
CA LEU A 115 9.88 -5.50 8.46
C LEU A 115 9.63 -4.84 7.10
N LEU A 116 9.91 -5.57 6.03
CA LEU A 116 9.44 -5.29 4.67
C LEU A 116 8.32 -6.28 4.35
N MET A 117 7.25 -5.79 3.74
CA MET A 117 6.06 -6.61 3.46
C MET A 117 5.60 -6.43 2.03
N SER A 118 5.16 -7.53 1.46
CA SER A 118 4.52 -7.59 0.15
C SER A 118 3.65 -8.85 0.05
N HIS A 119 2.99 -9.06 -1.07
CA HIS A 119 2.33 -10.33 -1.35
C HIS A 119 2.76 -10.89 -2.71
N HIS A 120 2.60 -12.19 -2.88
CA HIS A 120 2.99 -12.87 -4.10
C HIS A 120 1.84 -13.60 -4.79
N ASP A 121 0.66 -13.56 -4.22
CA ASP A 121 -0.55 -13.96 -4.93
C ASP A 121 -1.05 -12.85 -5.85
N VAL A 122 -1.97 -13.19 -6.70
CA VAL A 122 -2.59 -12.28 -7.66
C VAL A 122 -4.05 -12.66 -7.88
N VAL A 123 -4.88 -11.70 -8.28
CA VAL A 123 -6.23 -11.99 -8.76
C VAL A 123 -6.19 -12.62 -10.15
N ALA A 124 -7.24 -13.36 -10.50
CA ALA A 124 -7.38 -13.96 -11.83
C ALA A 124 -7.30 -12.92 -12.95
N ALA A 125 -6.58 -13.22 -14.01
CA ALA A 125 -6.49 -12.40 -15.21
C ALA A 125 -7.61 -12.75 -16.19
N THR A 126 -8.78 -12.15 -16.00
CA THR A 126 -9.98 -12.37 -16.82
C THR A 126 -10.11 -11.37 -17.97
N GLY A 127 -10.96 -11.66 -18.95
CA GLY A 127 -11.21 -10.79 -20.10
C GLY A 127 -10.11 -10.82 -21.17
N ASP A 128 -10.22 -9.89 -22.12
CA ASP A 128 -9.27 -9.74 -23.22
C ASP A 128 -8.16 -8.77 -22.83
N TRP A 129 -6.92 -9.13 -23.09
CA TRP A 129 -5.74 -8.34 -22.83
C TRP A 129 -4.99 -8.05 -24.11
N THR A 130 -4.37 -6.89 -24.21
CA THR A 130 -3.56 -6.49 -25.37
C THR A 130 -2.20 -7.20 -25.37
N HIS A 131 -1.71 -7.59 -24.17
CA HIS A 131 -0.45 -8.29 -23.95
C HIS A 131 -0.69 -9.61 -23.23
N GLU A 132 0.34 -10.43 -23.10
CA GLU A 132 0.27 -11.68 -22.35
C GLU A 132 -0.11 -11.42 -20.88
N LYS A 133 -1.08 -12.23 -20.41
CA LYS A 133 -1.66 -12.02 -19.06
C LYS A 133 -0.65 -12.21 -17.92
N PHE A 134 0.32 -13.07 -18.12
CA PHE A 134 1.32 -13.43 -17.13
C PHE A 134 2.74 -13.31 -17.70
N GLY A 135 3.05 -12.16 -18.21
CA GLY A 135 4.42 -11.77 -18.50
C GLY A 135 4.81 -11.68 -19.96
N GLU A 136 4.93 -10.45 -20.42
CA GLU A 136 5.50 -10.07 -21.72
C GLU A 136 6.42 -8.86 -21.52
N ILE A 137 7.58 -8.86 -22.16
CA ILE A 137 8.42 -7.65 -22.28
C ILE A 137 8.19 -7.07 -23.67
N SER A 138 7.61 -5.90 -23.73
CA SER A 138 7.31 -5.19 -24.99
C SER A 138 7.42 -3.68 -24.76
N ASP A 139 7.99 -2.97 -25.76
CA ASP A 139 8.16 -1.52 -25.75
C ASP A 139 8.88 -0.96 -24.50
N GLY A 140 9.91 -1.70 -24.00
CA GLY A 140 10.65 -1.31 -22.80
C GLY A 140 9.84 -1.40 -21.51
N LYS A 141 8.76 -2.18 -21.48
CA LYS A 141 7.87 -2.37 -20.33
C LYS A 141 7.64 -3.85 -20.06
N ILE A 142 7.34 -4.16 -18.82
CA ILE A 142 6.89 -5.49 -18.40
C ILE A 142 5.37 -5.44 -18.27
N TRP A 143 4.68 -6.30 -18.98
CA TRP A 143 3.23 -6.45 -18.96
C TRP A 143 2.85 -7.77 -18.28
N GLY A 144 1.77 -7.72 -17.51
CA GLY A 144 1.21 -8.94 -16.91
C GLY A 144 0.59 -8.71 -15.53
N ARG A 145 -0.25 -9.66 -15.11
CA ARG A 145 -0.84 -9.69 -13.77
C ARG A 145 0.28 -9.86 -12.74
N GLY A 146 0.26 -9.00 -11.68
CA GLY A 146 1.27 -8.99 -10.61
C GLY A 146 2.47 -8.08 -10.87
N THR A 147 2.55 -7.38 -12.04
CA THR A 147 3.64 -6.43 -12.31
C THR A 147 3.53 -5.14 -11.48
N VAL A 148 2.33 -4.74 -11.08
CA VAL A 148 2.10 -3.57 -10.24
C VAL A 148 1.70 -4.01 -8.84
N ASP A 149 0.87 -5.01 -8.75
CA ASP A 149 0.23 -5.50 -7.54
C ASP A 149 0.50 -7.00 -7.39
N THR A 150 1.55 -7.47 -6.60
CA THR A 150 2.67 -6.62 -6.17
C THR A 150 3.99 -7.39 -6.21
N LYS A 151 4.15 -8.37 -7.13
CA LYS A 151 5.41 -9.13 -7.27
C LYS A 151 6.63 -8.26 -7.53
N THR A 152 6.43 -7.05 -8.07
CA THR A 152 7.51 -6.07 -8.24
C THR A 152 8.04 -5.59 -6.90
N SER A 153 7.18 -5.36 -5.91
CA SER A 153 7.60 -5.00 -4.54
C SER A 153 8.41 -6.13 -3.92
N LEU A 154 7.89 -7.37 -3.97
CA LEU A 154 8.63 -8.53 -3.50
C LEU A 154 9.97 -8.69 -4.20
N PHE A 155 10.01 -8.56 -5.53
CA PHE A 155 11.26 -8.64 -6.30
C PHE A 155 12.26 -7.57 -5.86
N ALA A 156 11.80 -6.33 -5.66
CA ALA A 156 12.67 -5.23 -5.22
C ALA A 156 13.23 -5.48 -3.81
N GLU A 157 12.42 -5.95 -2.88
CA GLU A 157 12.82 -6.32 -1.51
C GLU A 157 13.89 -7.40 -1.52
N LEU A 158 13.64 -8.51 -2.24
CA LEU A 158 14.57 -9.63 -2.32
C LEU A 158 15.86 -9.25 -3.06
N SER A 159 15.76 -8.47 -4.16
CA SER A 159 16.93 -8.02 -4.93
C SER A 159 17.82 -7.09 -4.13
N ALA A 160 17.24 -6.12 -3.43
CA ALA A 160 18.02 -5.18 -2.63
C ALA A 160 18.81 -5.91 -1.52
N VAL A 161 18.19 -6.90 -0.88
CA VAL A 161 18.89 -7.68 0.14
C VAL A 161 19.94 -8.60 -0.47
N GLU A 162 19.66 -9.25 -1.59
CA GLU A 162 20.64 -10.09 -2.33
C GLU A 162 21.87 -9.29 -2.72
N GLU A 163 21.70 -8.08 -3.27
CA GLU A 163 22.79 -7.19 -3.66
C GLU A 163 23.63 -6.74 -2.46
N LEU A 164 22.98 -6.35 -1.36
CA LEU A 164 23.66 -5.98 -0.12
C LEU A 164 24.47 -7.17 0.46
N LEU A 165 23.89 -8.37 0.43
CA LEU A 165 24.59 -9.58 0.89
C LEU A 165 25.78 -9.94 -0.01
N ALA A 166 25.72 -9.65 -1.31
CA ALA A 166 26.84 -9.83 -2.23
C ALA A 166 28.00 -8.87 -1.94
N GLU A 167 27.71 -7.73 -1.31
CA GLU A 167 28.73 -6.76 -0.84
C GLU A 167 29.20 -7.04 0.60
N ASP A 168 28.89 -8.21 1.15
CA ASP A 168 29.14 -8.58 2.55
C ASP A 168 28.55 -7.60 3.59
N PHE A 169 27.46 -6.95 3.23
CA PHE A 169 26.75 -6.05 4.14
C PHE A 169 26.16 -6.82 5.34
N GLU A 170 26.40 -6.27 6.52
CA GLU A 170 25.84 -6.78 7.77
C GLU A 170 24.81 -5.77 8.29
N PRO A 171 23.50 -6.15 8.39
CA PRO A 171 22.47 -5.25 8.87
C PRO A 171 22.73 -4.76 10.30
N ALA A 172 22.37 -3.51 10.59
CA ALA A 172 22.49 -2.95 11.93
C ALA A 172 21.48 -3.56 12.92
N CYS A 173 20.35 -4.04 12.42
CA CYS A 173 19.27 -4.69 13.17
C CYS A 173 18.73 -5.87 12.36
N ASN A 174 17.90 -6.73 12.96
CA ASN A 174 17.28 -7.81 12.21
C ASN A 174 16.39 -7.24 11.10
N LEU A 175 16.55 -7.76 9.90
CA LEU A 175 15.69 -7.46 8.77
C LEU A 175 14.79 -8.66 8.51
N TYR A 176 13.49 -8.39 8.49
CA TYR A 176 12.48 -9.36 8.11
C TYR A 176 11.87 -8.97 6.76
N ILE A 177 11.61 -9.98 5.94
CA ILE A 177 10.80 -9.83 4.72
C ILE A 177 9.65 -10.81 4.86
N ALA A 178 8.40 -10.32 4.79
CA ALA A 178 7.20 -11.15 4.86
C ALA A 178 6.40 -11.01 3.57
N SER A 179 6.05 -12.14 2.94
CA SER A 179 5.24 -12.13 1.72
C SER A 179 4.04 -13.06 1.86
N GLY A 180 2.85 -12.48 1.70
CA GLY A 180 1.58 -13.19 1.77
C GLY A 180 1.26 -13.95 0.47
N HIS A 181 0.54 -15.06 0.60
CA HIS A 181 0.08 -15.87 -0.54
C HIS A 181 -1.43 -15.75 -0.81
N ASN A 182 -2.14 -14.98 0.00
CA ASN A 182 -3.61 -14.90 -0.03
C ASN A 182 -4.12 -13.51 0.40
N GLU A 183 -3.35 -12.45 0.08
CA GLU A 183 -3.69 -11.06 0.37
C GLU A 183 -4.96 -10.67 -0.39
N GLU A 184 -5.01 -10.91 -1.69
CA GLU A 184 -6.07 -10.55 -2.65
C GLU A 184 -7.45 -11.12 -2.27
N ILE A 185 -7.46 -12.11 -1.40
CA ILE A 185 -8.68 -12.74 -0.88
C ILE A 185 -8.90 -12.50 0.61
N PHE A 186 -8.12 -11.58 1.24
CA PHE A 186 -8.14 -11.35 2.69
C PHE A 186 -7.93 -12.63 3.48
N GLY A 187 -6.91 -13.39 3.12
CA GLY A 187 -6.58 -14.66 3.73
C GLY A 187 -5.85 -14.51 5.07
N ASP A 188 -5.39 -15.61 5.61
CA ASP A 188 -4.85 -15.70 6.97
C ASP A 188 -3.33 -15.81 7.03
N GLY A 189 -2.64 -15.90 5.89
CA GLY A 189 -1.20 -16.13 5.83
C GLY A 189 -0.38 -15.16 6.69
N ILE A 190 -0.53 -13.87 6.45
CA ILE A 190 0.15 -12.84 7.24
C ILE A 190 -0.33 -12.83 8.71
N HIS A 191 -1.62 -13.10 8.96
CA HIS A 191 -2.13 -13.17 10.34
C HIS A 191 -1.45 -14.29 11.16
N GLU A 192 -1.12 -15.41 10.56
CA GLU A 192 -0.38 -16.47 11.21
C GLU A 192 1.07 -16.05 11.53
N ALA A 193 1.72 -15.33 10.62
CA ALA A 193 3.04 -14.74 10.86
C ALA A 193 2.99 -13.70 12.00
N VAL A 194 1.99 -12.84 12.03
CA VAL A 194 1.79 -11.86 13.13
C VAL A 194 1.61 -12.55 14.47
N LYS A 195 0.78 -13.58 14.56
CA LYS A 195 0.63 -14.38 15.81
C LYS A 195 1.97 -14.99 16.26
N TYR A 196 2.79 -15.42 15.30
CA TYR A 196 4.13 -15.91 15.62
C TYR A 196 5.00 -14.78 16.17
N PHE A 197 5.03 -13.60 15.57
CA PHE A 197 5.81 -12.45 16.06
C PHE A 197 5.37 -12.05 17.46
N GLU A 198 4.07 -11.94 17.71
CA GLU A 198 3.52 -11.66 19.05
C GLU A 198 3.96 -12.68 20.08
N LYS A 199 3.86 -13.97 19.75
CA LYS A 199 4.26 -15.08 20.65
C LYS A 199 5.75 -15.06 20.97
N GLN A 200 6.59 -14.60 20.04
CA GLN A 200 8.04 -14.47 20.23
C GLN A 200 8.44 -13.14 20.88
N GLY A 201 7.50 -12.22 21.09
CA GLY A 201 7.80 -10.87 21.57
C GLY A 201 8.60 -10.04 20.58
N ILE A 202 8.43 -10.31 19.28
CA ILE A 202 9.10 -9.55 18.21
C ILE A 202 8.28 -8.31 17.90
N GLU A 203 8.87 -7.13 18.15
CA GLU A 203 8.31 -5.84 17.82
C GLU A 203 9.13 -5.18 16.71
N PHE A 204 8.48 -4.49 15.81
CA PHE A 204 9.12 -3.81 14.67
C PHE A 204 9.15 -2.31 14.90
N GLU A 205 10.33 -1.69 14.76
CA GLU A 205 10.51 -0.23 14.79
C GLU A 205 9.96 0.43 13.52
N LEU A 206 10.02 -0.28 12.41
CA LEU A 206 9.52 0.13 11.11
C LEU A 206 8.94 -1.08 10.40
N ALA A 207 7.75 -0.93 9.85
CA ALA A 207 7.17 -1.83 8.88
C ALA A 207 6.88 -1.05 7.60
N ILE A 208 7.37 -1.54 6.46
CA ILE A 208 7.11 -1.00 5.13
C ILE A 208 6.31 -2.06 4.40
N ASP A 209 5.13 -1.68 3.95
CA ASP A 209 4.22 -2.51 3.18
C ASP A 209 4.15 -1.98 1.74
N GLU A 210 3.45 -2.68 0.90
CA GLU A 210 3.19 -2.31 -0.46
C GLU A 210 2.28 -1.08 -0.59
N GLY A 211 2.10 -0.63 -1.81
CA GLY A 211 1.22 0.48 -2.15
C GLY A 211 1.96 1.82 -2.25
N GLY A 212 1.18 2.87 -2.49
CA GLY A 212 1.75 4.16 -2.81
C GLY A 212 2.27 4.24 -4.24
N GLY A 213 3.22 5.11 -4.47
CA GLY A 213 3.86 5.27 -5.78
C GLY A 213 4.19 6.70 -6.14
N VAL A 214 4.88 6.87 -7.27
CA VAL A 214 5.17 8.19 -7.82
C VAL A 214 4.08 8.57 -8.81
N ILE A 215 3.27 9.55 -8.45
CA ILE A 215 2.11 10.01 -9.23
C ILE A 215 2.43 11.38 -9.84
N SER A 216 2.15 11.55 -11.12
CA SER A 216 2.21 12.85 -11.79
C SER A 216 0.92 13.61 -11.53
N ALA A 217 1.02 14.89 -11.18
CA ALA A 217 -0.12 15.78 -10.94
C ALA A 217 -1.19 15.15 -10.00
N PRO A 218 -0.85 14.81 -8.73
CA PRO A 218 -1.75 14.08 -7.82
C PRO A 218 -3.02 14.84 -7.46
N ILE A 219 -3.00 16.15 -7.57
CA ILE A 219 -4.11 17.06 -7.29
C ILE A 219 -4.07 18.18 -8.32
N ASP A 220 -5.23 18.68 -8.75
CA ASP A 220 -5.32 19.83 -9.63
C ASP A 220 -4.50 21.01 -9.11
N GLY A 221 -3.68 21.61 -9.98
CA GLY A 221 -2.80 22.72 -9.64
C GLY A 221 -1.42 22.31 -9.11
N ILE A 222 -1.08 21.02 -9.15
CA ILE A 222 0.27 20.52 -8.90
C ILE A 222 0.79 19.85 -10.17
N ASP A 223 1.84 20.42 -10.79
CA ASP A 223 2.39 19.95 -12.06
C ASP A 223 3.69 19.15 -11.91
N CYS A 224 4.02 18.71 -10.69
CA CYS A 224 5.21 17.91 -10.43
C CYS A 224 4.85 16.45 -10.08
N LYS A 225 5.84 15.57 -10.17
CA LYS A 225 5.73 14.20 -9.65
C LYS A 225 5.82 14.23 -8.13
N CYS A 226 4.97 13.45 -7.47
CA CYS A 226 4.93 13.31 -6.03
C CYS A 226 5.05 11.83 -5.65
N ALA A 227 5.98 11.51 -4.77
CA ALA A 227 6.00 10.19 -4.12
C ALA A 227 4.92 10.20 -3.02
N MET A 228 3.95 9.33 -3.18
CA MET A 228 2.86 9.17 -2.21
C MET A 228 3.20 8.04 -1.25
N ILE A 229 3.38 8.39 0.01
CA ILE A 229 3.67 7.43 1.08
C ILE A 229 2.45 7.41 2.01
N ALA A 230 1.77 6.26 2.09
CA ALA A 230 0.69 6.06 3.03
C ALA A 230 1.27 5.78 4.43
N VAL A 231 0.81 6.51 5.43
CA VAL A 231 1.22 6.35 6.84
C VAL A 231 0.06 5.93 7.73
N HIS A 232 -1.10 5.74 7.13
CA HIS A 232 -2.32 5.24 7.77
C HIS A 232 -3.18 4.48 6.77
N GLU A 233 -3.77 3.42 7.22
CA GLU A 233 -4.74 2.65 6.47
C GLU A 233 -6.13 2.72 7.11
N LYS A 234 -7.17 2.62 6.28
CA LYS A 234 -8.55 2.54 6.75
C LYS A 234 -8.88 1.09 7.09
N GLY A 235 -9.42 0.87 8.29
CA GLY A 235 -10.02 -0.42 8.61
C GLY A 235 -11.23 -0.68 7.71
N TYR A 236 -11.32 -1.90 7.19
CA TYR A 236 -12.46 -2.38 6.43
C TYR A 236 -13.27 -3.35 7.30
N HIS A 237 -14.58 -3.09 7.41
CA HIS A 237 -15.49 -3.96 8.14
C HIS A 237 -16.66 -4.35 7.24
N ARG A 238 -16.84 -5.64 7.03
CA ARG A 238 -18.04 -6.17 6.37
C ARG A 238 -19.05 -6.60 7.43
N ILE A 239 -20.21 -5.97 7.43
CA ILE A 239 -21.32 -6.30 8.32
C ILE A 239 -22.39 -6.98 7.49
N ASN A 240 -22.70 -8.24 7.80
CA ASN A 240 -23.80 -8.98 7.21
C ASN A 240 -25.02 -8.87 8.14
N VAL A 241 -26.07 -8.24 7.65
CA VAL A 241 -27.33 -8.09 8.39
C VAL A 241 -28.35 -9.05 7.82
N ARG A 242 -28.88 -9.93 8.67
CA ARG A 242 -29.91 -10.90 8.29
C ARG A 242 -31.13 -10.73 9.20
N ALA A 243 -32.28 -10.47 8.63
CA ALA A 243 -33.57 -10.57 9.33
C ALA A 243 -34.18 -11.93 9.03
N VAL A 244 -34.56 -12.63 10.07
CA VAL A 244 -35.28 -13.92 9.97
C VAL A 244 -36.68 -13.78 10.54
N GLN A 245 -37.61 -14.55 9.99
CA GLN A 245 -38.93 -14.66 10.56
C GLN A 245 -38.85 -15.45 11.88
N GLY A 246 -39.46 -14.94 12.93
CA GLY A 246 -39.69 -15.71 14.18
C GLY A 246 -40.86 -16.65 14.03
N ASP A 247 -41.07 -17.50 15.05
CA ASP A 247 -42.13 -18.53 15.08
C ASP A 247 -43.56 -17.95 15.26
N SER A 248 -43.71 -16.63 15.20
CA SER A 248 -45.05 -16.00 15.36
C SER A 248 -45.91 -16.18 14.11
N GLU A 249 -47.08 -16.73 14.30
CA GLU A 249 -48.12 -16.80 13.29
C GLU A 249 -48.57 -15.38 12.88
N GLY A 250 -48.28 -14.99 11.67
CA GLY A 250 -48.79 -13.76 11.05
C GLY A 250 -47.74 -12.73 10.69
N LEU A 251 -47.41 -12.65 9.40
CA LEU A 251 -46.70 -11.54 8.80
C LEU A 251 -47.58 -10.30 8.77
N THR A 252 -47.18 -9.26 9.48
CA THR A 252 -47.79 -7.93 9.29
C THR A 252 -46.99 -7.12 8.30
N LEU A 253 -47.59 -6.19 7.58
CA LEU A 253 -46.89 -5.27 6.70
C LEU A 253 -45.84 -4.42 7.45
N SER A 254 -46.04 -4.21 8.74
CA SER A 254 -45.17 -3.39 9.59
C SER A 254 -44.06 -4.18 10.27
N ASP A 255 -44.18 -5.50 10.40
CA ASP A 255 -43.21 -6.36 11.08
C ASP A 255 -42.99 -7.68 10.33
N ASN A 256 -42.19 -7.61 9.30
CA ASN A 256 -41.69 -8.74 8.55
C ASN A 256 -40.17 -8.53 8.28
N PRO A 257 -39.41 -9.57 7.89
CA PRO A 257 -37.98 -9.48 7.68
C PRO A 257 -37.58 -8.38 6.70
N VAL A 258 -38.35 -8.17 5.62
CA VAL A 258 -38.04 -7.14 4.61
C VAL A 258 -38.21 -5.75 5.21
N THR A 259 -39.30 -5.48 5.93
CA THR A 259 -39.53 -4.18 6.58
C THR A 259 -38.44 -3.89 7.63
N ARG A 260 -38.02 -4.89 8.41
CA ARG A 260 -36.94 -4.73 9.41
C ARG A 260 -35.62 -4.38 8.76
N VAL A 261 -35.21 -5.10 7.70
CA VAL A 261 -33.97 -4.78 6.95
C VAL A 261 -34.07 -3.41 6.30
N SER A 262 -35.22 -3.07 5.70
CA SER A 262 -35.42 -1.75 5.07
C SER A 262 -35.32 -0.60 6.07
N LYS A 263 -35.91 -0.74 7.28
CA LYS A 263 -35.75 0.24 8.37
C LYS A 263 -34.27 0.39 8.79
N PHE A 264 -33.59 -0.71 8.98
CA PHE A 264 -32.16 -0.69 9.31
C PHE A 264 -31.33 0.03 8.24
N ILE A 265 -31.58 -0.27 6.96
CA ILE A 265 -30.87 0.40 5.83
C ILE A 265 -31.17 1.91 5.85
N ALA A 266 -32.42 2.29 6.06
CA ALA A 266 -32.81 3.70 6.12
C ALA A 266 -32.12 4.44 7.29
N GLU A 267 -32.07 3.82 8.48
CA GLU A 267 -31.39 4.38 9.65
C GLU A 267 -29.87 4.52 9.40
N VAL A 268 -29.21 3.49 8.86
CA VAL A 268 -27.78 3.55 8.53
C VAL A 268 -27.50 4.61 7.48
N SER A 269 -28.34 4.72 6.45
CA SER A 269 -28.21 5.73 5.39
C SER A 269 -28.41 7.15 5.90
N ALA A 270 -29.16 7.32 6.99
CA ALA A 270 -29.38 8.62 7.62
C ALA A 270 -28.28 9.03 8.61
N LEU A 271 -27.34 8.14 8.93
CA LEU A 271 -26.21 8.45 9.82
C LEU A 271 -25.35 9.58 9.23
N LYS A 272 -25.20 10.64 10.02
CA LYS A 272 -24.28 11.73 9.70
C LYS A 272 -22.91 11.38 10.28
N LEU A 273 -22.01 10.94 9.42
CA LEU A 273 -20.62 10.69 9.82
C LEU A 273 -19.88 12.03 9.97
N THR A 274 -19.18 12.20 11.09
CA THR A 274 -18.31 13.35 11.28
C THR A 274 -17.03 13.14 10.49
N ILE A 275 -16.83 13.97 9.47
CA ILE A 275 -15.58 13.97 8.71
C ILE A 275 -14.52 14.67 9.56
N LYS A 276 -13.45 13.96 9.89
CA LYS A 276 -12.27 14.51 10.55
C LYS A 276 -11.09 14.44 9.59
N MET A 277 -10.32 15.51 9.50
CA MET A 277 -9.05 15.50 8.78
C MET A 277 -7.95 14.99 9.72
N PRO A 278 -7.37 13.82 9.48
CA PRO A 278 -6.23 13.32 10.26
C PRO A 278 -5.03 14.28 10.16
N ALA A 279 -4.16 14.27 11.16
CA ALA A 279 -2.95 15.11 11.16
C ALA A 279 -2.09 14.85 9.92
N GLN A 280 -1.93 13.60 9.53
CA GLN A 280 -1.14 13.16 8.38
C GLN A 280 -1.65 13.73 7.04
N VAL A 281 -2.97 13.77 6.84
CA VAL A 281 -3.58 14.40 5.65
C VAL A 281 -3.30 15.91 5.65
N ARG A 282 -3.34 16.55 6.81
CA ARG A 282 -2.99 17.97 6.94
C ARG A 282 -1.51 18.21 6.63
N GLU A 283 -0.62 17.36 7.10
CA GLU A 283 0.82 17.40 6.82
C GLU A 283 1.09 17.23 5.34
N MET A 284 0.45 16.25 4.70
CA MET A 284 0.51 16.05 3.25
C MET A 284 0.14 17.33 2.49
N PHE A 285 -1.01 17.93 2.78
CA PHE A 285 -1.41 19.18 2.12
C PHE A 285 -0.42 20.31 2.41
N THR A 286 0.12 20.38 3.62
CA THR A 286 1.13 21.39 3.98
C THR A 286 2.41 21.21 3.17
N ALA A 287 2.87 19.98 2.97
CA ALA A 287 4.03 19.66 2.15
C ALA A 287 3.80 19.97 0.65
N LEU A 288 2.56 19.85 0.18
CA LEU A 288 2.20 20.14 -1.20
C LEU A 288 2.00 21.64 -1.50
N LEU A 289 1.72 22.48 -0.48
CA LEU A 289 1.46 23.93 -0.67
C LEU A 289 2.52 24.63 -1.54
N PRO A 290 3.84 24.43 -1.37
CA PRO A 290 4.85 25.12 -2.19
C PRO A 290 4.77 24.80 -3.68
N TYR A 291 4.15 23.69 -4.04
CA TYR A 291 4.04 23.19 -5.41
C TYR A 291 2.68 23.46 -6.04
N MET A 292 1.71 23.96 -5.27
CA MET A 292 0.40 24.33 -5.74
C MET A 292 0.44 25.65 -6.51
N ASN A 293 -0.37 25.74 -7.57
CA ASN A 293 -0.60 26.98 -8.28
C ASN A 293 -1.37 27.98 -7.40
N PHE A 294 -1.01 29.24 -7.50
CA PHE A 294 -1.85 30.31 -6.95
C PHE A 294 -3.15 30.40 -7.78
N PRO A 295 -4.35 30.35 -7.21
CA PRO A 295 -4.74 30.67 -5.83
C PRO A 295 -5.02 29.48 -4.93
N LEU A 296 -4.60 28.26 -5.24
CA LEU A 296 -4.90 27.06 -4.47
C LEU A 296 -4.06 26.93 -3.18
N ARG A 297 -3.04 27.75 -3.00
CA ARG A 297 -2.17 27.79 -1.80
C ARG A 297 -2.86 28.22 -0.55
#